data_8a5dbcf250536a2473db23553bbb4708
#
_entry.id   8a5dbcf250536a2473db23553bbb4708
#
_cell.length_a   1.000
_cell.length_b   1.000
_cell.length_c   1.000
_cell.angle_alpha   90.00
_cell.angle_beta   90.00
_cell.angle_gamma   90.00
#
_symmetry.space_group_name_H-M   'P 1'
#
loop_
_entity.id
_entity.type
_entity.pdbx_description
1 polymer ?
#
loop_
_entity_poly.entity_id
_entity_poly.type
_entity_poly.pdbx_seq_one_letter_code
_entity_poly.pdbx_strand_id
1 'polypeptide(L)'
;MTLMLLDSASLWYRAYYGMPDTLLAPDGTPVNAIRGYLDMTARLIGMYSPNRIVACIEGDWRPSWRVDIFPDYKANRLEEDGEGEEEPDLLTPQIPILLDLLDEFGIPMVGVDDYEADDVMATFAVKEPGPTRIVTGDRDLFQLVDDKRDVKVVYLAKGLSQHDLVDKAWIARKYAIPGDRYALFAMFRGDPSDGLPGVKGIGEKGAALIANNYADVDEAQQGARDAHPSLKPALAKKIIEGADYLKIAPTLVNCARDVALPQLDISMPTKPADLSKIYEIKERYGLGASVDRLITALKW
;
A
#
# COMPACT_ATOMS: atom_id res chain seq x y z
N MET A 1 11.35 -17.24 8.48
CA MET A 1 10.89 -16.13 9.35
C MET A 1 10.12 -15.16 8.49
N THR A 2 8.84 -14.91 8.78
CA THR A 2 7.95 -14.10 7.94
C THR A 2 7.96 -12.64 8.42
N LEU A 3 8.18 -11.70 7.51
CA LEU A 3 8.00 -10.26 7.72
C LEU A 3 6.55 -9.88 7.35
N MET A 4 5.90 -9.10 8.21
CA MET A 4 4.62 -8.47 7.93
C MET A 4 4.82 -6.96 7.79
N LEU A 5 4.45 -6.40 6.65
CA LEU A 5 4.45 -4.97 6.38
C LEU A 5 3.00 -4.51 6.36
N LEU A 6 2.68 -3.57 7.23
CA LEU A 6 1.34 -2.99 7.33
C LEU A 6 1.35 -1.64 6.59
N ASP A 7 0.55 -1.52 5.56
CA ASP A 7 0.19 -0.25 4.96
C ASP A 7 -0.77 0.46 5.91
N SER A 8 -0.22 1.33 6.76
CA SER A 8 -0.97 1.90 7.88
C SER A 8 -2.09 2.81 7.40
N ALA A 9 -1.86 3.62 6.36
CA ALA A 9 -2.90 4.49 5.80
C ALA A 9 -4.06 3.66 5.26
N SER A 10 -3.79 2.66 4.44
CA SER A 10 -4.82 1.75 3.93
C SER A 10 -5.59 1.05 5.05
N LEU A 11 -4.94 0.68 6.15
CA LEU A 11 -5.58 0.01 7.28
C LEU A 11 -6.47 0.95 8.10
N TRP A 12 -6.01 2.18 8.43
CA TRP A 12 -6.86 3.09 9.22
C TRP A 12 -8.03 3.65 8.41
N TYR A 13 -7.85 3.96 7.12
CA TYR A 13 -8.99 4.32 6.24
C TYR A 13 -10.01 3.19 6.17
N ARG A 14 -9.54 1.95 5.99
CA ARG A 14 -10.41 0.78 5.98
C ARG A 14 -11.15 0.56 7.30
N ALA A 15 -10.47 0.77 8.42
CA ALA A 15 -11.08 0.71 9.74
C ALA A 15 -12.13 1.80 9.92
N TYR A 16 -11.80 3.03 9.52
CA TYR A 16 -12.68 4.18 9.59
C TYR A 16 -14.00 3.96 8.84
N TYR A 17 -13.94 3.53 7.58
CA TYR A 17 -15.13 3.28 6.77
C TYR A 17 -15.79 1.93 7.07
N GLY A 18 -15.10 1.00 7.67
CA GLY A 18 -15.59 -0.35 7.97
C GLY A 18 -16.23 -0.53 9.35
N MET A 19 -15.97 0.40 10.27
CA MET A 19 -16.48 0.37 11.64
C MET A 19 -17.53 1.47 11.84
N PRO A 20 -18.53 1.27 12.75
CA PRO A 20 -19.51 2.30 13.03
C PRO A 20 -18.87 3.60 13.54
N ASP A 21 -19.27 4.74 12.99
CA ASP A 21 -18.88 6.09 13.41
C ASP A 21 -19.42 6.50 14.79
N THR A 22 -20.37 5.74 15.31
CA THR A 22 -20.92 5.89 16.67
C THR A 22 -20.00 5.37 17.78
N LEU A 23 -18.84 4.81 17.42
CA LEU A 23 -17.83 4.39 18.39
C LEU A 23 -17.03 5.61 18.84
N LEU A 24 -17.41 6.15 19.99
CA LEU A 24 -16.82 7.35 20.56
C LEU A 24 -16.11 7.04 21.90
N ALA A 25 -15.06 7.77 22.18
CA ALA A 25 -14.45 7.86 23.50
C ALA A 25 -15.36 8.59 24.49
N PRO A 26 -15.08 8.54 25.80
CA PRO A 26 -15.86 9.28 26.81
C PRO A 26 -15.92 10.79 26.61
N ASP A 27 -14.91 11.37 25.95
CA ASP A 27 -14.85 12.80 25.62
C ASP A 27 -15.49 13.15 24.26
N GLY A 28 -16.04 12.16 23.56
CA GLY A 28 -16.68 12.32 22.26
C GLY A 28 -15.73 12.12 21.06
N THR A 29 -14.45 11.88 21.28
CA THR A 29 -13.47 11.61 20.20
C THR A 29 -13.85 10.31 19.46
N PRO A 30 -13.93 10.30 18.12
CA PRO A 30 -14.12 9.06 17.36
C PRO A 30 -12.97 8.08 17.59
N VAL A 31 -13.29 6.79 17.68
CA VAL A 31 -12.28 5.72 17.92
C VAL A 31 -12.46 4.49 17.02
N ASN A 32 -13.32 4.60 16.03
CA ASN A 32 -13.61 3.50 15.11
C ASN A 32 -12.38 3.07 14.29
N ALA A 33 -11.59 4.01 13.79
CA ALA A 33 -10.36 3.72 13.05
C ALA A 33 -9.32 3.04 13.96
N ILE A 34 -9.11 3.56 15.16
CA ILE A 34 -8.17 2.97 16.15
C ILE A 34 -8.56 1.53 16.45
N ARG A 35 -9.82 1.31 16.87
CA ARG A 35 -10.30 -0.03 17.25
C ARG A 35 -10.21 -1.01 16.08
N GLY A 36 -10.62 -0.58 14.89
CA GLY A 36 -10.58 -1.41 13.69
C GLY A 36 -9.15 -1.76 13.26
N TYR A 37 -8.22 -0.81 13.34
CA TYR A 37 -6.81 -1.05 13.04
C TYR A 37 -6.20 -2.09 14.00
N LEU A 38 -6.40 -1.91 15.32
CA LEU A 38 -5.90 -2.86 16.32
C LEU A 38 -6.49 -4.26 16.12
N ASP A 39 -7.78 -4.36 15.83
CA ASP A 39 -8.49 -5.62 15.59
C ASP A 39 -7.99 -6.32 14.31
N MET A 40 -7.77 -5.56 13.24
CA MET A 40 -7.20 -6.12 12.00
C MET A 40 -5.78 -6.61 12.24
N THR A 41 -4.94 -5.82 12.91
CA THR A 41 -3.55 -6.19 13.22
C THR A 41 -3.49 -7.45 14.09
N ALA A 42 -4.30 -7.53 15.15
CA ALA A 42 -4.38 -8.73 15.99
C ALA A 42 -4.77 -10.00 15.20
N ARG A 43 -5.76 -9.88 14.32
CA ARG A 43 -6.20 -11.02 13.48
C ARG A 43 -5.15 -11.41 12.45
N LEU A 44 -4.46 -10.45 11.83
CA LEU A 44 -3.38 -10.69 10.86
C LEU A 44 -2.21 -11.42 11.53
N ILE A 45 -1.80 -10.99 12.73
CA ILE A 45 -0.78 -11.67 13.53
C ILE A 45 -1.20 -13.11 13.80
N GLY A 46 -2.44 -13.34 14.23
CA GLY A 46 -2.97 -14.68 14.49
C GLY A 46 -3.00 -15.57 13.24
N MET A 47 -3.35 -15.03 12.08
CA MET A 47 -3.45 -15.77 10.82
C MET A 47 -2.09 -16.13 10.20
N TYR A 48 -1.14 -15.19 10.23
CA TYR A 48 0.13 -15.34 9.50
C TYR A 48 1.32 -15.64 10.41
N SER A 49 1.17 -15.51 11.73
CA SER A 49 2.22 -15.77 12.74
C SER A 49 3.57 -15.15 12.35
N PRO A 50 3.66 -13.85 12.04
CA PRO A 50 4.91 -13.23 11.63
C PRO A 50 5.94 -13.25 12.76
N ASN A 51 7.22 -13.24 12.40
CA ASN A 51 8.33 -13.07 13.34
C ASN A 51 8.86 -11.65 13.37
N ARG A 52 8.50 -10.88 12.34
CA ARG A 52 8.90 -9.47 12.16
C ARG A 52 7.68 -8.69 11.67
N ILE A 53 7.59 -7.44 12.11
CA ILE A 53 6.47 -6.56 11.76
C ILE A 53 6.98 -5.13 11.60
N VAL A 54 6.42 -4.39 10.64
CA VAL A 54 6.63 -2.95 10.48
C VAL A 54 5.30 -2.31 10.10
N ALA A 55 4.91 -1.26 10.81
CA ALA A 55 3.87 -0.36 10.38
C ALA A 55 4.50 0.70 9.47
N CYS A 56 4.25 0.58 8.16
CA CYS A 56 4.72 1.56 7.19
C CYS A 56 3.75 2.74 7.18
N ILE A 57 4.27 3.94 7.36
CA ILE A 57 3.51 5.19 7.38
C ILE A 57 4.01 6.10 6.26
N GLU A 58 3.19 7.05 5.84
CA GLU A 58 3.60 8.04 4.86
C GLU A 58 4.69 8.95 5.45
N GLY A 59 5.82 9.08 4.76
CA GLY A 59 6.74 10.17 4.97
C GLY A 59 6.28 11.40 4.20
N ASP A 60 5.84 11.17 2.96
CA ASP A 60 5.10 12.12 2.14
C ASP A 60 4.16 11.33 1.20
N TRP A 61 2.85 11.61 1.28
CA TRP A 61 1.85 10.96 0.43
C TRP A 61 1.92 11.40 -1.05
N ARG A 62 2.62 12.53 -1.31
CA ARG A 62 2.78 13.15 -2.62
C ARG A 62 4.21 13.65 -2.83
N PRO A 63 5.20 12.74 -2.98
CA PRO A 63 6.62 13.06 -3.01
C PRO A 63 7.00 14.11 -4.06
N SER A 64 7.88 15.03 -3.67
CA SER A 64 8.30 16.15 -4.51
C SER A 64 8.87 15.69 -5.85
N TRP A 65 9.66 14.63 -5.86
CA TRP A 65 10.29 14.11 -7.08
C TRP A 65 9.30 13.49 -8.08
N ARG A 66 8.11 13.00 -7.62
CA ARG A 66 7.03 12.59 -8.51
C ARG A 66 6.28 13.80 -9.05
N VAL A 67 6.02 14.79 -8.21
CA VAL A 67 5.34 16.04 -8.57
C VAL A 67 6.15 16.87 -9.58
N ASP A 68 7.47 16.94 -9.41
CA ASP A 68 8.36 17.64 -10.34
C ASP A 68 8.29 17.07 -11.77
N ILE A 69 8.09 15.74 -11.87
CA ILE A 69 7.95 15.05 -13.16
C ILE A 69 6.51 15.17 -13.70
N PHE A 70 5.53 15.08 -12.83
CA PHE A 70 4.12 15.09 -13.18
C PHE A 70 3.29 15.85 -12.13
N PRO A 71 3.05 17.16 -12.31
CA PRO A 71 2.35 17.98 -11.31
C PRO A 71 0.93 17.52 -10.95
N ASP A 72 0.26 16.78 -11.85
CA ASP A 72 -1.07 16.22 -11.60
C ASP A 72 -1.05 14.93 -10.76
N TYR A 73 0.14 14.42 -10.37
CA TYR A 73 0.25 13.24 -9.53
C TYR A 73 -0.49 13.44 -8.21
N LYS A 74 -1.49 12.63 -7.93
CA LYS A 74 -2.39 12.69 -6.75
C LYS A 74 -3.01 14.08 -6.48
N ALA A 75 -3.02 15.00 -7.47
CA ALA A 75 -3.56 16.34 -7.29
C ALA A 75 -5.07 16.34 -6.96
N ASN A 76 -5.78 15.28 -7.32
CA ASN A 76 -7.19 15.06 -6.99
C ASN A 76 -7.45 14.74 -5.52
N ARG A 77 -6.41 14.59 -4.70
CA ARG A 77 -6.49 14.34 -3.25
C ARG A 77 -6.09 15.56 -2.42
N LEU A 78 -5.73 16.67 -3.05
CA LEU A 78 -5.39 17.90 -2.35
C LEU A 78 -6.64 18.52 -1.70
N GLU A 79 -6.48 19.09 -0.50
CA GLU A 79 -7.48 19.96 0.11
C GLU A 79 -7.81 21.17 -0.79
N GLU A 80 -8.94 21.85 -0.51
CA GLU A 80 -9.40 22.99 -1.33
C GLU A 80 -8.38 24.15 -1.37
N ASP A 81 -7.53 24.31 -0.36
CA ASP A 81 -6.45 25.29 -0.31
C ASP A 81 -5.21 24.89 -1.13
N GLY A 82 -5.16 23.65 -1.63
CA GLY A 82 -4.04 23.10 -2.40
C GLY A 82 -2.87 22.61 -1.56
N GLU A 83 -3.02 22.58 -0.23
CA GLU A 83 -2.03 22.09 0.72
C GLU A 83 -2.60 20.86 1.48
N GLY A 84 -1.80 19.82 1.69
CA GLY A 84 -2.23 18.61 2.41
C GLY A 84 -3.09 17.64 1.61
N GLU A 85 -3.32 16.46 2.18
CA GLU A 85 -4.24 15.45 1.65
C GLU A 85 -5.62 15.64 2.32
N GLU A 86 -6.68 15.63 1.53
CA GLU A 86 -8.05 15.66 2.05
C GLU A 86 -8.33 14.42 2.90
N GLU A 87 -8.40 14.62 4.21
CA GLU A 87 -8.74 13.58 5.18
C GLU A 87 -10.12 13.82 5.80
N PRO A 88 -10.89 12.76 6.14
CA PRO A 88 -12.12 12.92 6.89
C PRO A 88 -11.87 13.56 8.26
N ASP A 89 -12.57 14.64 8.60
CA ASP A 89 -12.47 15.39 9.87
C ASP A 89 -12.48 14.50 11.12
N LEU A 90 -13.24 13.39 11.07
CA LEU A 90 -13.37 12.45 12.18
C LEU A 90 -12.26 11.38 12.21
N LEU A 91 -11.45 11.25 11.16
CA LEU A 91 -10.31 10.36 11.13
C LEU A 91 -9.06 11.02 11.69
N THR A 92 -8.78 12.25 11.28
CA THR A 92 -7.58 13.02 11.63
C THR A 92 -7.23 12.97 13.13
N PRO A 93 -8.16 13.17 14.09
CA PRO A 93 -7.83 13.10 15.52
C PRO A 93 -7.49 11.70 16.02
N GLN A 94 -7.83 10.65 15.28
CA GLN A 94 -7.57 9.26 15.67
C GLN A 94 -6.13 8.82 15.34
N ILE A 95 -5.52 9.39 14.29
CA ILE A 95 -4.20 8.98 13.80
C ILE A 95 -3.11 9.15 14.86
N PRO A 96 -2.93 10.32 15.51
CA PRO A 96 -1.91 10.49 16.56
C PRO A 96 -2.08 9.50 17.72
N ILE A 97 -3.33 9.23 18.14
CA ILE A 97 -3.62 8.29 19.23
C ILE A 97 -3.24 6.87 18.84
N LEU A 98 -3.50 6.50 17.57
CA LEU A 98 -3.11 5.19 17.04
C LEU A 98 -1.58 5.04 16.98
N LEU A 99 -0.87 6.05 16.50
CA LEU A 99 0.59 6.03 16.43
C LEU A 99 1.23 5.93 17.83
N ASP A 100 0.73 6.69 18.80
CA ASP A 100 1.15 6.57 20.19
C ASP A 100 0.96 5.14 20.72
N LEU A 101 -0.18 4.53 20.43
CA LEU A 101 -0.43 3.13 20.82
C LEU A 101 0.53 2.15 20.16
N LEU A 102 0.83 2.29 18.86
CA LEU A 102 1.77 1.42 18.17
C LEU A 102 3.17 1.51 18.79
N ASP A 103 3.59 2.72 19.15
CA ASP A 103 4.86 2.95 19.85
C ASP A 103 4.89 2.24 21.20
N GLU A 104 3.84 2.40 22.02
CA GLU A 104 3.73 1.74 23.34
C GLU A 104 3.61 0.20 23.23
N PHE A 105 3.04 -0.30 22.13
CA PHE A 105 3.09 -1.71 21.77
C PHE A 105 4.48 -2.15 21.30
N GLY A 106 5.42 -1.24 21.08
CA GLY A 106 6.73 -1.54 20.51
C GLY A 106 6.66 -2.06 19.08
N ILE A 107 5.61 -1.72 18.34
CA ILE A 107 5.50 -2.05 16.91
C ILE A 107 6.27 -0.97 16.14
N PRO A 108 7.38 -1.31 15.46
CA PRO A 108 8.18 -0.34 14.76
C PRO A 108 7.39 0.33 13.64
N MET A 109 7.44 1.65 13.60
CA MET A 109 6.84 2.49 12.57
C MET A 109 7.93 3.07 11.68
N VAL A 110 7.73 3.03 10.36
CA VAL A 110 8.69 3.59 9.41
C VAL A 110 7.97 4.41 8.34
N GLY A 111 8.28 5.69 8.32
CA GLY A 111 8.09 6.62 7.21
C GLY A 111 9.42 7.26 6.86
N VAL A 112 9.62 7.66 5.63
CA VAL A 112 10.85 8.32 5.18
C VAL A 112 10.46 9.57 4.39
N ASP A 113 10.98 10.72 4.80
CA ASP A 113 10.68 12.00 4.18
C ASP A 113 10.82 11.92 2.64
N ASP A 114 9.90 12.55 1.94
CA ASP A 114 9.79 12.57 0.47
C ASP A 114 9.59 11.18 -0.19
N TYR A 115 9.09 10.18 0.59
CA TYR A 115 8.70 8.86 0.08
C TYR A 115 7.34 8.43 0.63
N GLU A 116 6.61 7.69 -0.18
CA GLU A 116 5.34 7.07 0.20
C GLU A 116 5.57 5.79 1.03
N ALA A 117 4.56 5.37 1.78
CA ALA A 117 4.58 4.09 2.48
C ALA A 117 4.83 2.91 1.53
N ASP A 118 4.36 3.00 0.30
CA ASP A 118 4.56 2.02 -0.77
C ASP A 118 6.04 1.82 -1.13
N ASP A 119 6.81 2.93 -1.18
CA ASP A 119 8.25 2.91 -1.44
C ASP A 119 9.01 2.28 -0.27
N VAL A 120 8.57 2.57 0.96
CA VAL A 120 9.11 1.95 2.17
C VAL A 120 8.85 0.44 2.16
N MET A 121 7.61 0.02 1.89
CA MET A 121 7.24 -1.40 1.81
C MET A 121 7.99 -2.13 0.69
N ALA A 122 8.12 -1.49 -0.48
CA ALA A 122 8.88 -2.05 -1.60
C ALA A 122 10.34 -2.27 -1.24
N THR A 123 10.93 -1.30 -0.54
CA THR A 123 12.34 -1.36 -0.10
C THR A 123 12.55 -2.48 0.93
N PHE A 124 11.67 -2.61 1.94
CA PHE A 124 11.71 -3.73 2.87
C PHE A 124 11.54 -5.07 2.15
N ALA A 125 10.57 -5.18 1.24
CA ALA A 125 10.32 -6.41 0.50
C ALA A 125 11.53 -6.85 -0.35
N VAL A 126 12.38 -5.91 -0.79
CA VAL A 126 13.60 -6.23 -1.55
C VAL A 126 14.79 -6.53 -0.62
N LYS A 127 14.99 -5.73 0.43
CA LYS A 127 16.18 -5.82 1.29
C LYS A 127 16.09 -6.93 2.32
N GLU A 128 14.90 -7.21 2.86
CA GLU A 128 14.74 -8.16 3.93
C GLU A 128 14.67 -9.62 3.42
N PRO A 129 15.38 -10.54 4.06
CA PRO A 129 15.37 -11.94 3.66
C PRO A 129 14.10 -12.68 4.12
N GLY A 130 13.67 -13.65 3.33
CA GLY A 130 12.59 -14.58 3.67
C GLY A 130 11.20 -14.13 3.24
N PRO A 131 10.18 -14.88 3.64
CA PRO A 131 8.79 -14.61 3.30
C PRO A 131 8.32 -13.24 3.78
N THR A 132 7.58 -12.53 2.92
CA THR A 132 6.99 -11.23 3.26
C THR A 132 5.50 -11.22 2.96
N ARG A 133 4.72 -10.66 3.86
CA ARG A 133 3.28 -10.40 3.71
C ARG A 133 3.06 -8.90 3.76
N ILE A 134 2.72 -8.32 2.62
CA ILE A 134 2.39 -6.89 2.48
C ILE A 134 0.88 -6.77 2.64
N VAL A 135 0.44 -6.11 3.69
CA VAL A 135 -0.98 -5.97 4.03
C VAL A 135 -1.46 -4.61 3.57
N THR A 136 -2.29 -4.58 2.55
CA THR A 136 -2.77 -3.34 1.94
C THR A 136 -4.16 -3.49 1.29
N GLY A 137 -4.83 -2.38 1.08
CA GLY A 137 -6.00 -2.28 0.18
C GLY A 137 -5.63 -1.77 -1.21
N ASP A 138 -4.37 -1.41 -1.43
CA ASP A 138 -3.88 -0.90 -2.70
C ASP A 138 -3.38 -2.03 -3.62
N ARG A 139 -3.78 -1.94 -4.90
CA ARG A 139 -3.38 -2.91 -5.93
C ARG A 139 -2.04 -2.58 -6.55
N ASP A 140 -1.54 -1.37 -6.38
CA ASP A 140 -0.27 -0.97 -6.99
C ASP A 140 0.91 -1.73 -6.37
N LEU A 141 0.75 -2.20 -5.12
CA LEU A 141 1.69 -3.10 -4.47
C LEU A 141 1.71 -4.53 -5.04
N PHE A 142 0.82 -4.89 -5.98
CA PHE A 142 0.92 -6.17 -6.69
C PHE A 142 2.20 -6.30 -7.52
N GLN A 143 2.81 -5.18 -7.88
CA GLN A 143 4.13 -5.16 -8.54
C GLN A 143 5.26 -5.75 -7.68
N LEU A 144 5.04 -5.90 -6.36
CA LEU A 144 6.02 -6.43 -5.41
C LEU A 144 5.95 -7.94 -5.24
N VAL A 145 4.93 -8.59 -5.82
CA VAL A 145 4.74 -10.04 -5.70
C VAL A 145 5.92 -10.79 -6.32
N ASP A 146 6.56 -11.63 -5.50
CA ASP A 146 7.66 -12.48 -5.92
C ASP A 146 7.53 -13.89 -5.30
N ASP A 147 7.06 -14.84 -6.11
CA ASP A 147 6.84 -16.21 -5.65
C ASP A 147 8.15 -16.93 -5.27
N LYS A 148 9.30 -16.54 -5.87
CA LYS A 148 10.60 -17.15 -5.54
C LYS A 148 11.09 -16.77 -4.14
N ARG A 149 10.75 -15.56 -3.70
CA ARG A 149 11.08 -15.03 -2.35
C ARG A 149 9.92 -15.17 -1.37
N ASP A 150 8.79 -15.74 -1.80
CA ASP A 150 7.53 -15.80 -1.06
C ASP A 150 7.05 -14.42 -0.57
N VAL A 151 7.17 -13.40 -1.44
CA VAL A 151 6.58 -12.08 -1.22
C VAL A 151 5.17 -12.09 -1.78
N LYS A 152 4.17 -11.89 -0.92
CA LYS A 152 2.74 -11.88 -1.28
C LYS A 152 2.03 -10.69 -0.70
N VAL A 153 1.00 -10.22 -1.40
CA VAL A 153 0.13 -9.16 -0.91
C VAL A 153 -1.12 -9.76 -0.28
N VAL A 154 -1.38 -9.38 0.96
CA VAL A 154 -2.63 -9.64 1.68
C VAL A 154 -3.57 -8.50 1.33
N TYR A 155 -4.39 -8.71 0.29
CA TYR A 155 -5.21 -7.67 -0.32
C TYR A 155 -6.57 -7.56 0.35
N LEU A 156 -6.81 -6.42 0.99
CA LEU A 156 -7.96 -6.21 1.87
C LEU A 156 -9.16 -5.53 1.18
N ALA A 157 -9.21 -5.40 -0.14
CA ALA A 157 -10.28 -4.65 -0.82
C ALA A 157 -11.70 -5.04 -0.40
N LYS A 158 -11.92 -6.31 -0.05
CA LYS A 158 -13.22 -6.84 0.43
C LYS A 158 -13.29 -6.99 1.95
N GLY A 159 -12.36 -6.37 2.67
CA GLY A 159 -12.22 -6.52 4.12
C GLY A 159 -11.41 -7.75 4.52
N LEU A 160 -11.02 -7.79 5.80
CA LEU A 160 -10.12 -8.82 6.30
C LEU A 160 -10.70 -10.25 6.25
N SER A 161 -12.02 -10.39 6.41
CA SER A 161 -12.69 -11.71 6.36
C SER A 161 -12.73 -12.35 4.98
N GLN A 162 -12.57 -11.55 3.93
CA GLN A 162 -12.61 -11.97 2.52
C GLN A 162 -11.39 -11.48 1.75
N HIS A 163 -10.24 -11.33 2.45
CA HIS A 163 -9.02 -10.88 1.80
C HIS A 163 -8.51 -11.92 0.79
N ASP A 164 -7.85 -11.43 -0.23
CA ASP A 164 -7.14 -12.27 -1.20
C ASP A 164 -5.65 -12.34 -0.81
N LEU A 165 -5.06 -13.53 -0.86
CA LEU A 165 -3.61 -13.68 -0.81
C LEU A 165 -3.08 -13.67 -2.25
N VAL A 166 -2.54 -12.54 -2.66
CA VAL A 166 -2.12 -12.29 -4.03
C VAL A 166 -0.71 -12.84 -4.26
N ASP A 167 -0.61 -13.76 -5.20
CA ASP A 167 0.60 -14.30 -5.80
C ASP A 167 0.59 -14.09 -7.32
N LYS A 168 1.63 -14.50 -8.03
CA LYS A 168 1.69 -14.37 -9.49
C LYS A 168 0.56 -15.10 -10.19
N ALA A 169 0.14 -16.26 -9.67
CA ALA A 169 -0.98 -17.02 -10.24
C ALA A 169 -2.32 -16.31 -10.04
N TRP A 170 -2.52 -15.64 -8.91
CA TRP A 170 -3.70 -14.82 -8.67
C TRP A 170 -3.78 -13.64 -9.65
N ILE A 171 -2.65 -12.92 -9.84
CA ILE A 171 -2.56 -11.81 -10.82
C ILE A 171 -2.89 -12.32 -12.23
N ALA A 172 -2.31 -13.45 -12.62
CA ALA A 172 -2.56 -14.03 -13.94
C ALA A 172 -4.03 -14.41 -14.16
N ARG A 173 -4.69 -14.97 -13.15
CA ARG A 173 -6.13 -15.28 -13.23
C ARG A 173 -7.00 -14.04 -13.29
N LYS A 174 -6.64 -13.00 -12.54
CA LYS A 174 -7.46 -11.79 -12.38
C LYS A 174 -7.35 -10.84 -13.55
N TYR A 175 -6.13 -10.63 -14.07
CA TYR A 175 -5.83 -9.62 -15.08
C TYR A 175 -5.45 -10.21 -16.43
N ALA A 176 -5.33 -11.54 -16.54
CA ALA A 176 -4.87 -12.26 -17.74
C ALA A 176 -3.49 -11.77 -18.22
N ILE A 177 -2.56 -11.51 -17.30
CA ILE A 177 -1.17 -11.07 -17.55
C ILE A 177 -0.18 -11.94 -16.76
N PRO A 178 1.10 -12.01 -17.14
CA PRO A 178 2.14 -12.57 -16.28
C PRO A 178 2.21 -11.79 -14.95
N GLY A 179 2.35 -12.49 -13.82
CA GLY A 179 2.28 -11.86 -12.50
C GLY A 179 3.39 -10.84 -12.21
N ASP A 180 4.49 -10.88 -12.97
CA ASP A 180 5.59 -9.93 -12.88
C ASP A 180 5.46 -8.73 -13.84
N ARG A 181 4.31 -8.62 -14.51
CA ARG A 181 4.00 -7.54 -15.47
C ARG A 181 2.94 -6.57 -14.97
N TYR A 182 2.61 -6.61 -13.67
CA TYR A 182 1.53 -5.75 -13.15
C TYR A 182 1.86 -4.25 -13.29
N ALA A 183 3.10 -3.84 -12.98
CA ALA A 183 3.51 -2.44 -13.15
C ALA A 183 3.39 -1.98 -14.61
N LEU A 184 3.88 -2.79 -15.57
CA LEU A 184 3.73 -2.47 -17.00
C LEU A 184 2.26 -2.35 -17.41
N PHE A 185 1.42 -3.26 -16.94
CA PHE A 185 -0.03 -3.19 -17.15
C PHE A 185 -0.63 -1.89 -16.60
N ALA A 186 -0.26 -1.48 -15.39
CA ALA A 186 -0.72 -0.24 -14.76
C ALA A 186 -0.24 1.00 -15.52
N MET A 187 1.01 1.06 -15.98
CA MET A 187 1.54 2.16 -16.80
C MET A 187 0.69 2.44 -18.04
N PHE A 188 0.27 1.39 -18.75
CA PHE A 188 -0.55 1.56 -19.96
C PHE A 188 -2.03 1.82 -19.66
N ARG A 189 -2.57 1.18 -18.62
CA ARG A 189 -3.99 1.35 -18.22
C ARG A 189 -4.24 2.71 -17.59
N GLY A 190 -3.26 3.22 -16.85
CA GLY A 190 -3.40 4.36 -15.95
C GLY A 190 -4.00 3.98 -14.60
N ASP A 191 -3.96 4.94 -13.67
CA ASP A 191 -4.64 4.89 -12.38
C ASP A 191 -5.28 6.24 -12.05
N PRO A 192 -6.61 6.36 -12.16
CA PRO A 192 -7.32 7.60 -11.85
C PRO A 192 -7.22 8.03 -10.38
N SER A 193 -7.01 7.08 -9.45
CA SER A 193 -6.87 7.41 -8.02
C SER A 193 -5.60 8.20 -7.75
N ASP A 194 -4.55 7.97 -8.54
CA ASP A 194 -3.28 8.68 -8.48
C ASP A 194 -3.14 9.79 -9.53
N GLY A 195 -4.23 10.10 -10.24
CA GLY A 195 -4.20 11.08 -11.31
C GLY A 195 -3.45 10.60 -12.57
N LEU A 196 -3.04 9.35 -12.64
CA LEU A 196 -2.26 8.82 -13.76
C LEU A 196 -3.15 8.49 -14.96
N PRO A 197 -2.99 9.18 -16.10
CA PRO A 197 -3.91 9.04 -17.23
C PRO A 197 -3.76 7.72 -17.99
N GLY A 198 -2.62 7.05 -17.86
CA GLY A 198 -2.27 5.96 -18.76
C GLY A 198 -2.12 6.41 -20.21
N VAL A 199 -2.13 5.48 -21.15
CA VAL A 199 -2.11 5.80 -22.57
C VAL A 199 -3.54 5.98 -23.07
N LYS A 200 -3.85 7.16 -23.61
CA LYS A 200 -5.20 7.50 -24.06
C LYS A 200 -5.80 6.44 -24.98
N GLY A 201 -6.94 5.92 -24.55
CA GLY A 201 -7.67 4.89 -25.30
C GLY A 201 -7.10 3.47 -25.17
N ILE A 202 -6.15 3.23 -24.28
CA ILE A 202 -5.71 1.89 -23.88
C ILE A 202 -6.33 1.58 -22.50
N GLY A 203 -7.36 0.73 -22.50
CA GLY A 203 -7.94 0.21 -21.25
C GLY A 203 -7.36 -1.17 -20.91
N GLU A 204 -7.94 -1.86 -19.92
CA GLU A 204 -7.45 -3.14 -19.39
C GLU A 204 -7.09 -4.18 -20.45
N LYS A 205 -7.94 -4.38 -21.47
CA LYS A 205 -7.68 -5.36 -22.54
C LYS A 205 -6.46 -5.03 -23.38
N GLY A 206 -6.25 -3.74 -23.67
CA GLY A 206 -5.09 -3.27 -24.42
C GLY A 206 -3.82 -3.36 -23.59
N ALA A 207 -3.87 -2.93 -22.35
CA ALA A 207 -2.77 -3.01 -21.41
C ALA A 207 -2.36 -4.47 -21.13
N ALA A 208 -3.33 -5.37 -20.98
CA ALA A 208 -3.07 -6.79 -20.82
C ALA A 208 -2.40 -7.41 -22.06
N LEU A 209 -2.85 -7.03 -23.28
CA LEU A 209 -2.19 -7.50 -24.49
C LEU A 209 -0.71 -7.05 -24.54
N ILE A 210 -0.43 -5.81 -24.16
CA ILE A 210 0.94 -5.27 -24.12
C ILE A 210 1.76 -6.02 -23.06
N ALA A 211 1.27 -6.15 -21.84
CA ALA A 211 1.96 -6.85 -20.76
C ALA A 211 2.25 -8.34 -21.04
N ASN A 212 1.45 -8.97 -21.92
CA ASN A 212 1.71 -10.35 -22.36
C ASN A 212 2.79 -10.49 -23.43
N ASN A 213 3.06 -9.43 -24.19
CA ASN A 213 3.96 -9.49 -25.33
C ASN A 213 5.28 -8.76 -25.14
N TYR A 214 5.38 -7.87 -24.14
CA TYR A 214 6.53 -7.02 -23.92
C TYR A 214 6.98 -7.05 -22.46
N ALA A 215 8.28 -6.90 -22.25
CA ALA A 215 8.87 -6.90 -20.90
C ALA A 215 8.75 -5.54 -20.21
N ASP A 216 8.86 -4.48 -20.97
CA ASP A 216 8.88 -3.10 -20.47
C ASP A 216 8.28 -2.12 -21.49
N VAL A 217 8.31 -0.82 -21.13
CA VAL A 217 7.79 0.27 -21.95
C VAL A 217 8.61 0.44 -23.24
N ASP A 218 9.93 0.29 -23.16
CA ASP A 218 10.82 0.51 -24.30
C ASP A 218 10.59 -0.55 -25.39
N GLU A 219 10.47 -1.83 -24.99
CA GLU A 219 10.14 -2.91 -25.89
C GLU A 219 8.76 -2.71 -26.54
N ALA A 220 7.75 -2.28 -25.75
CA ALA A 220 6.42 -2.02 -26.28
C ALA A 220 6.40 -0.87 -27.28
N GLN A 221 7.13 0.22 -27.01
CA GLN A 221 7.27 1.33 -27.93
C GLN A 221 8.04 0.94 -29.20
N GLN A 222 9.10 0.14 -29.06
CA GLN A 222 9.85 -0.34 -30.21
C GLN A 222 8.97 -1.25 -31.09
N GLY A 223 8.24 -2.19 -30.47
CA GLY A 223 7.28 -3.04 -31.19
C GLY A 223 6.19 -2.24 -31.91
N ALA A 224 5.75 -1.11 -31.32
CA ALA A 224 4.80 -0.24 -31.98
C ALA A 224 5.40 0.49 -33.20
N ARG A 225 6.65 0.96 -33.11
CA ARG A 225 7.37 1.57 -34.23
C ARG A 225 7.66 0.60 -35.37
N ASP A 226 8.02 -0.63 -35.03
CA ASP A 226 8.34 -1.70 -35.99
C ASP A 226 7.12 -2.39 -36.56
N ALA A 227 5.90 -1.94 -36.23
CA ALA A 227 4.64 -2.57 -36.60
C ALA A 227 4.60 -4.08 -36.29
N HIS A 228 5.09 -4.47 -35.09
CA HIS A 228 5.19 -5.86 -34.69
C HIS A 228 3.83 -6.57 -34.76
N PRO A 229 3.74 -7.81 -35.28
CA PRO A 229 2.48 -8.49 -35.54
C PRO A 229 1.57 -8.71 -34.31
N SER A 230 2.14 -8.66 -33.09
CA SER A 230 1.35 -8.74 -31.85
C SER A 230 0.49 -7.50 -31.60
N LEU A 231 0.79 -6.36 -32.25
CA LEU A 231 0.07 -5.10 -32.08
C LEU A 231 -0.77 -4.80 -33.33
N LYS A 232 -2.08 -4.66 -33.14
CA LYS A 232 -2.93 -4.11 -34.19
C LYS A 232 -2.51 -2.65 -34.48
N PRO A 233 -2.58 -2.19 -35.75
CA PRO A 233 -2.14 -0.83 -36.13
C PRO A 233 -2.73 0.28 -35.25
N ALA A 234 -4.02 0.16 -34.87
CA ALA A 234 -4.68 1.13 -34.01
C ALA A 234 -4.10 1.17 -32.57
N LEU A 235 -3.62 0.02 -32.05
CA LEU A 235 -2.99 -0.03 -30.73
C LEU A 235 -1.55 0.50 -30.81
N ALA A 236 -0.80 0.12 -31.84
CA ALA A 236 0.55 0.64 -32.08
C ALA A 236 0.55 2.18 -32.20
N LYS A 237 -0.42 2.73 -32.95
CA LYS A 237 -0.60 4.19 -33.07
C LYS A 237 -0.77 4.86 -31.69
N LYS A 238 -1.61 4.31 -30.80
CA LYS A 238 -1.84 4.85 -29.45
C LYS A 238 -0.58 4.80 -28.58
N ILE A 239 0.21 3.73 -28.67
CA ILE A 239 1.49 3.62 -27.96
C ILE A 239 2.46 4.71 -28.43
N ILE A 240 2.55 4.95 -29.75
CA ILE A 240 3.39 6.01 -30.32
C ILE A 240 2.90 7.39 -29.88
N GLU A 241 1.59 7.65 -29.93
CA GLU A 241 1.00 8.92 -29.49
C GLU A 241 1.15 9.16 -27.99
N GLY A 242 1.23 8.09 -27.17
CA GLY A 242 1.43 8.16 -25.72
C GLY A 242 2.90 8.21 -25.29
N ALA A 243 3.84 8.38 -26.21
CA ALA A 243 5.28 8.26 -25.92
C ALA A 243 5.77 9.23 -24.82
N ASP A 244 5.25 10.45 -24.76
CA ASP A 244 5.65 11.44 -23.74
C ASP A 244 5.27 10.97 -22.33
N TYR A 245 4.03 10.49 -22.14
CA TYR A 245 3.61 9.91 -20.86
C TYR A 245 4.40 8.64 -20.54
N LEU A 246 4.58 7.75 -21.51
CA LEU A 246 5.30 6.50 -21.30
C LEU A 246 6.77 6.70 -20.92
N LYS A 247 7.38 7.84 -21.25
CA LYS A 247 8.73 8.20 -20.82
C LYS A 247 8.83 8.42 -19.31
N ILE A 248 7.79 8.94 -18.70
CA ILE A 248 7.74 9.26 -17.26
C ILE A 248 7.01 8.19 -16.44
N ALA A 249 6.12 7.41 -17.05
CA ALA A 249 5.29 6.43 -16.38
C ALA A 249 6.08 5.42 -15.52
N PRO A 250 7.25 4.90 -15.91
CA PRO A 250 8.03 4.01 -15.06
C PRO A 250 8.43 4.65 -13.73
N THR A 251 8.77 5.93 -13.71
CA THR A 251 9.14 6.64 -12.48
C THR A 251 7.92 6.89 -11.58
N LEU A 252 6.74 7.11 -12.16
CA LEU A 252 5.52 7.40 -11.41
C LEU A 252 4.85 6.14 -10.85
N VAL A 253 4.89 5.03 -11.59
CA VAL A 253 4.16 3.80 -11.25
C VAL A 253 4.99 2.81 -10.44
N ASN A 254 6.32 2.74 -10.68
CA ASN A 254 7.14 1.84 -9.89
C ASN A 254 7.40 2.42 -8.50
N CYS A 255 7.20 1.59 -7.47
CA CYS A 255 7.68 1.91 -6.14
C CYS A 255 9.22 1.98 -6.13
N ALA A 256 9.79 2.97 -5.44
CA ALA A 256 11.22 3.01 -5.14
C ALA A 256 11.61 1.80 -4.27
N ARG A 257 12.79 1.21 -4.51
CA ARG A 257 13.23 -0.03 -3.85
C ARG A 257 14.56 0.09 -3.14
N ASP A 258 15.06 1.30 -3.05
CA ASP A 258 16.40 1.65 -2.53
C ASP A 258 16.36 2.78 -1.50
N VAL A 259 15.18 3.08 -0.97
CA VAL A 259 14.99 4.08 0.08
C VAL A 259 15.96 3.85 1.24
N ALA A 260 16.51 4.92 1.79
CA ALA A 260 17.40 4.88 2.94
C ALA A 260 16.60 4.61 4.23
N LEU A 261 16.26 3.33 4.46
CA LEU A 261 15.51 2.93 5.66
C LEU A 261 16.34 3.13 6.92
N PRO A 262 15.71 3.57 8.03
CA PRO A 262 16.38 3.61 9.33
C PRO A 262 16.79 2.21 9.80
N GLN A 263 17.90 2.12 10.52
CA GLN A 263 18.28 0.88 11.19
C GLN A 263 17.50 0.75 12.50
N LEU A 264 16.61 -0.24 12.56
CA LEU A 264 15.77 -0.52 13.73
C LEU A 264 15.53 -2.01 13.87
N ASP A 265 15.17 -2.46 15.07
CA ASP A 265 14.72 -3.82 15.30
C ASP A 265 13.27 -3.96 14.82
N ILE A 266 13.06 -4.79 13.82
CA ILE A 266 11.74 -5.11 13.26
C ILE A 266 11.19 -6.46 13.77
N SER A 267 11.81 -7.06 14.77
CA SER A 267 11.31 -8.27 15.40
C SER A 267 9.93 -8.06 16.01
N MET A 268 9.11 -9.12 16.03
CA MET A 268 7.85 -9.05 16.77
C MET A 268 8.11 -8.66 18.23
N PRO A 269 7.39 -7.66 18.76
CA PRO A 269 7.56 -7.26 20.16
C PRO A 269 7.27 -8.42 21.11
N THR A 270 8.19 -8.71 22.03
CA THR A 270 8.03 -9.75 23.07
C THR A 270 7.53 -9.19 24.39
N LYS A 271 7.49 -7.90 24.51
CA LYS A 271 6.95 -7.13 25.66
C LYS A 271 6.57 -5.73 25.16
N PRO A 272 5.63 -5.06 25.83
CA PRO A 272 5.31 -3.66 25.51
C PRO A 272 6.48 -2.72 25.85
N ALA A 273 6.51 -1.57 25.20
CA ALA A 273 7.37 -0.46 25.62
C ALA A 273 6.89 0.06 27.00
N ASP A 274 5.60 0.38 27.12
CA ASP A 274 4.97 0.74 28.40
C ASP A 274 3.52 0.18 28.47
N LEU A 275 3.35 -0.91 29.25
CA LEU A 275 2.04 -1.53 29.45
C LEU A 275 1.06 -0.62 30.21
N SER A 276 1.57 0.20 31.15
CA SER A 276 0.73 1.10 31.96
C SER A 276 0.12 2.18 31.08
N LYS A 277 0.90 2.71 30.15
CA LYS A 277 0.47 3.73 29.21
C LYS A 277 -0.52 3.17 28.18
N ILE A 278 -0.33 1.93 27.72
CA ILE A 278 -1.32 1.23 26.89
C ILE A 278 -2.68 1.19 27.58
N TYR A 279 -2.71 0.80 28.87
CA TYR A 279 -3.97 0.77 29.63
C TYR A 279 -4.54 2.16 29.91
N GLU A 280 -3.71 3.16 30.17
CA GLU A 280 -4.15 4.55 30.30
C GLU A 280 -4.85 5.04 29.02
N ILE A 281 -4.23 4.85 27.85
CA ILE A 281 -4.82 5.22 26.55
C ILE A 281 -6.12 4.40 26.31
N LYS A 282 -6.10 3.09 26.60
CA LYS A 282 -7.28 2.23 26.47
C LYS A 282 -8.47 2.75 27.26
N GLU A 283 -8.27 3.11 28.54
CA GLU A 283 -9.34 3.61 29.40
C GLU A 283 -9.79 5.03 29.00
N ARG A 284 -8.82 5.91 28.74
CA ARG A 284 -9.10 7.29 28.32
C ARG A 284 -9.97 7.37 27.08
N TYR A 285 -9.68 6.54 26.08
CA TYR A 285 -10.40 6.54 24.80
C TYR A 285 -11.42 5.43 24.66
N GLY A 286 -11.68 4.64 25.70
CA GLY A 286 -12.69 3.61 25.68
C GLY A 286 -12.47 2.53 24.60
N LEU A 287 -11.21 2.15 24.35
CA LEU A 287 -10.85 1.25 23.25
C LEU A 287 -11.27 -0.20 23.49
N GLY A 288 -11.67 -0.53 24.70
CA GLY A 288 -12.28 -1.82 25.05
C GLY A 288 -11.41 -3.03 24.71
N ALA A 289 -12.04 -4.07 24.20
CA ALA A 289 -11.37 -5.34 23.93
C ALA A 289 -10.42 -5.32 22.72
N SER A 290 -10.34 -4.24 21.93
CA SER A 290 -9.44 -4.17 20.78
C SER A 290 -7.97 -4.18 21.21
N VAL A 291 -7.65 -3.47 22.30
CA VAL A 291 -6.34 -3.49 22.93
C VAL A 291 -6.00 -4.90 23.48
N ASP A 292 -6.95 -5.54 24.19
CA ASP A 292 -6.73 -6.86 24.77
C ASP A 292 -6.50 -7.94 23.70
N ARG A 293 -7.19 -7.82 22.55
CA ARG A 293 -6.98 -8.72 21.42
C ARG A 293 -5.58 -8.61 20.83
N LEU A 294 -5.04 -7.37 20.72
CA LEU A 294 -3.68 -7.18 20.21
C LEU A 294 -2.65 -7.70 21.24
N ILE A 295 -2.82 -7.43 22.55
CA ILE A 295 -1.98 -8.01 23.61
C ILE A 295 -1.97 -9.55 23.51
N THR A 296 -3.14 -10.17 23.37
CA THR A 296 -3.26 -11.62 23.22
C THR A 296 -2.56 -12.15 21.97
N ALA A 297 -2.69 -11.43 20.83
CA ALA A 297 -2.04 -11.80 19.57
C ALA A 297 -0.52 -11.71 19.65
N LEU A 298 0.01 -10.75 20.42
CA LEU A 298 1.44 -10.57 20.70
C LEU A 298 1.96 -11.57 21.74
N LYS A 299 1.07 -12.34 22.37
CA LYS A 299 1.39 -13.39 23.38
C LYS A 299 2.05 -12.86 24.65
N TRP A 300 1.59 -11.71 25.13
CA TRP A 300 2.00 -11.12 26.40
C TRP A 300 1.09 -11.51 27.54
#